data_6937e94f88dd3d2184f0e7184180d5bc
#
_entry.id   6937e94f88dd3d2184f0e7184180d5bc
#
_cell.length_a   1.000
_cell.length_b   1.000
_cell.length_c   1.000
_cell.angle_alpha   90.00
_cell.angle_beta   90.00
_cell.angle_gamma   90.00
#
_symmetry.space_group_name_H-M   'P 1'
#
loop_
_entity.id
_entity.type
_entity.pdbx_description
1 polymer ?
#
loop_
_entity_poly.entity_id
_entity_poly.type
_entity_poly.pdbx_seq_one_letter_code
_entity_poly.pdbx_strand_id
1 'polypeptide(L)'
;MKLFNHTFVALLLTTSSVALAEMDHSKMDHSKMDHGAMKMDHSGMDMKGMSAVGMPAKGAKPDKVVHVILSDDNKITFKKDVDIQPNDVVQFVVMNTGKIDHNFTIGSKEEQAKHRKMMATMDHSNHEHDHDDGSSVTVAPGKAKQVLWHFHGDNNVVLSCNMPGHSEAGMTKTLTL
;
A
#
# COMPACT_ATOMS: atom_id res chain seq x y z
N MET A 1 -23.25 -19.38 61.23
CA MET A 1 -22.60 -18.38 62.08
C MET A 1 -21.11 -18.38 61.77
N LYS A 2 -20.70 -17.50 60.81
CA LYS A 2 -19.26 -17.27 60.52
C LYS A 2 -19.09 -15.78 60.34
N LEU A 3 -18.21 -15.21 61.15
CA LEU A 3 -17.93 -13.79 61.29
C LEU A 3 -17.20 -13.26 60.07
N PHE A 4 -17.65 -12.09 59.61
CA PHE A 4 -16.98 -11.27 58.62
C PHE A 4 -15.89 -10.43 59.29
N ASN A 5 -14.65 -10.59 58.84
CA ASN A 5 -13.51 -9.80 59.31
C ASN A 5 -13.28 -8.67 58.27
N HIS A 6 -13.54 -7.42 58.68
CA HIS A 6 -13.31 -6.23 57.85
C HIS A 6 -11.91 -5.70 58.16
N THR A 7 -11.01 -5.86 57.21
CA THR A 7 -9.69 -5.23 57.26
C THR A 7 -9.75 -3.87 56.57
N PHE A 8 -9.63 -2.81 57.34
CA PHE A 8 -9.49 -1.44 56.83
C PHE A 8 -8.08 -1.25 56.26
N VAL A 9 -7.96 -0.97 54.97
CA VAL A 9 -6.72 -0.50 54.34
C VAL A 9 -6.77 1.00 54.22
N ALA A 10 -5.90 1.70 54.93
CA ALA A 10 -5.74 3.15 54.82
C ALA A 10 -4.99 3.53 53.55
N LEU A 11 -5.62 4.32 52.69
CA LEU A 11 -5.06 4.86 51.43
C LEU A 11 -4.33 6.15 51.74
N LEU A 12 -2.99 6.14 51.66
CA LEU A 12 -2.14 7.33 51.76
C LEU A 12 -2.16 8.07 50.37
N LEU A 13 -2.78 9.23 50.31
CA LEU A 13 -2.71 10.16 49.19
C LEU A 13 -1.39 10.92 49.24
N THR A 14 -0.47 10.65 48.30
CA THR A 14 0.67 11.50 48.01
C THR A 14 0.31 12.47 46.92
N THR A 15 0.22 13.77 47.24
CA THR A 15 0.03 14.85 46.29
C THR A 15 1.36 15.20 45.63
N SER A 16 1.56 14.80 44.36
CA SER A 16 2.67 15.25 43.53
C SER A 16 2.27 16.56 42.83
N SER A 17 2.88 17.65 43.23
CA SER A 17 2.78 18.95 42.54
C SER A 17 3.54 18.91 41.23
N VAL A 18 2.82 18.98 40.09
CA VAL A 18 3.38 19.15 38.75
C VAL A 18 3.63 20.65 38.53
N ALA A 19 4.89 21.03 38.42
CA ALA A 19 5.26 22.39 37.99
C ALA A 19 4.97 22.52 36.47
N LEU A 20 3.97 23.29 36.11
CA LEU A 20 3.73 23.77 34.74
C LEU A 20 4.75 24.84 34.40
N ALA A 21 5.71 24.55 33.56
CA ALA A 21 6.53 25.57 32.93
C ALA A 21 5.68 26.20 31.80
N GLU A 22 5.22 27.43 32.04
CA GLU A 22 4.63 28.28 31.00
C GLU A 22 5.74 28.65 30.01
N MET A 23 5.66 28.12 28.78
CA MET A 23 6.43 28.60 27.64
C MET A 23 5.70 29.84 27.10
N ASP A 24 6.32 31.00 27.27
CA ASP A 24 5.88 32.26 26.68
C ASP A 24 6.06 32.24 25.16
N HIS A 25 4.97 32.09 24.41
CA HIS A 25 4.91 32.11 22.96
C HIS A 25 4.77 33.48 22.33
N SER A 26 4.93 34.57 23.12
CA SER A 26 4.65 35.93 22.66
C SER A 26 5.74 36.61 21.81
N LYS A 27 6.82 35.87 21.44
CA LYS A 27 7.95 36.42 20.64
C LYS A 27 8.28 35.69 19.35
N MET A 28 7.35 34.94 18.75
CA MET A 28 7.54 34.49 17.38
C MET A 28 6.83 35.47 16.43
N ASP A 29 7.63 36.36 15.84
CA ASP A 29 7.21 37.24 14.75
C ASP A 29 7.04 36.41 13.45
N HIS A 30 5.79 36.08 13.12
CA HIS A 30 5.41 35.35 11.92
C HIS A 30 5.32 36.19 10.65
N SER A 31 5.71 37.51 10.73
CA SER A 31 5.56 38.44 9.60
C SER A 31 6.63 38.32 8.50
N LYS A 32 7.57 37.36 8.59
CA LYS A 32 8.64 37.18 7.60
C LYS A 32 8.76 35.76 7.07
N MET A 33 7.70 34.96 7.07
CA MET A 33 7.67 33.75 6.24
C MET A 33 7.16 34.11 4.86
N ASP A 34 8.11 34.42 3.99
CA ASP A 34 7.88 34.49 2.55
C ASP A 34 7.48 33.11 2.06
N HIS A 35 6.19 32.94 1.74
CA HIS A 35 5.67 31.74 1.08
C HIS A 35 6.06 31.75 -0.42
N GLY A 36 7.27 32.14 -0.74
CA GLY A 36 7.87 31.90 -2.03
C GLY A 36 7.77 30.41 -2.32
N ALA A 37 7.08 30.07 -3.43
CA ALA A 37 6.89 28.70 -3.91
C ALA A 37 8.19 27.91 -3.83
N MET A 38 8.38 27.15 -2.76
CA MET A 38 9.43 26.15 -2.70
C MET A 38 9.06 25.10 -3.75
N LYS A 39 9.66 25.21 -4.92
CA LYS A 39 9.83 24.06 -5.80
C LYS A 39 10.60 23.05 -4.96
N MET A 40 9.90 22.08 -4.36
CA MET A 40 10.57 20.92 -3.81
C MET A 40 11.24 20.21 -4.98
N ASP A 41 12.55 20.34 -5.02
CA ASP A 41 13.39 19.54 -5.92
C ASP A 41 13.37 18.11 -5.38
N HIS A 42 12.53 17.27 -5.98
CA HIS A 42 12.40 15.85 -5.64
C HIS A 42 13.54 14.99 -6.21
N SER A 43 14.57 15.60 -6.79
CA SER A 43 15.68 14.88 -7.44
C SER A 43 16.58 14.07 -6.50
N GLY A 44 16.38 14.18 -5.18
CA GLY A 44 17.17 13.48 -4.16
C GLY A 44 16.40 12.52 -3.25
N MET A 45 15.08 12.37 -3.41
CA MET A 45 14.33 11.36 -2.69
C MET A 45 14.41 10.03 -3.43
N ASP A 46 14.82 8.97 -2.73
CA ASP A 46 14.75 7.60 -3.24
C ASP A 46 13.26 7.25 -3.43
N MET A 47 12.77 7.51 -4.65
CA MET A 47 11.37 7.31 -5.08
C MET A 47 11.06 5.82 -5.31
N LYS A 48 11.80 4.93 -4.65
CA LYS A 48 11.63 3.48 -4.77
C LYS A 48 10.24 3.08 -4.28
N GLY A 49 9.39 2.67 -5.22
CA GLY A 49 8.01 2.28 -4.97
C GLY A 49 6.95 3.36 -5.18
N MET A 50 7.32 4.60 -5.54
CA MET A 50 6.33 5.60 -5.98
C MET A 50 5.96 5.37 -7.45
N SER A 51 4.67 5.36 -7.72
CA SER A 51 4.06 5.21 -9.03
C SER A 51 3.27 6.47 -9.37
N ALA A 52 3.02 6.70 -10.65
CA ALA A 52 2.12 7.78 -11.11
C ALA A 52 0.69 7.63 -10.55
N VAL A 53 0.30 6.42 -10.13
CA VAL A 53 -1.05 6.09 -9.63
C VAL A 53 -1.10 5.82 -8.13
N GLY A 54 -0.02 6.07 -7.38
CA GLY A 54 0.00 5.88 -5.93
C GLY A 54 1.30 5.33 -5.37
N MET A 55 1.22 4.72 -4.18
CA MET A 55 2.36 4.19 -3.45
C MET A 55 1.98 2.99 -2.57
N PRO A 56 2.94 2.11 -2.21
CA PRO A 56 2.73 1.10 -1.19
C PRO A 56 2.35 1.72 0.15
N ALA A 57 1.33 1.17 0.81
CA ALA A 57 0.79 1.70 2.07
C ALA A 57 1.04 0.75 3.26
N LYS A 58 2.23 0.15 3.35
CA LYS A 58 2.57 -0.85 4.38
C LYS A 58 2.22 -0.34 5.79
N GLY A 59 1.43 -1.13 6.53
CA GLY A 59 1.01 -0.81 7.89
C GLY A 59 -0.18 0.15 8.01
N ALA A 60 -0.68 0.71 6.92
CA ALA A 60 -1.89 1.52 6.94
C ALA A 60 -3.14 0.65 7.13
N LYS A 61 -4.20 1.24 7.71
CA LYS A 61 -5.52 0.60 7.76
C LYS A 61 -6.18 0.75 6.39
N PRO A 62 -6.64 -0.34 5.74
CA PRO A 62 -7.33 -0.23 4.47
C PRO A 62 -8.74 0.35 4.63
N ASP A 63 -9.14 1.19 3.68
CA ASP A 63 -10.51 1.67 3.52
C ASP A 63 -11.36 0.61 2.84
N LYS A 64 -10.75 -0.15 1.92
CA LYS A 64 -11.41 -1.19 1.11
C LYS A 64 -10.56 -2.44 0.99
N VAL A 65 -11.23 -3.59 0.85
CA VAL A 65 -10.59 -4.89 0.60
C VAL A 65 -11.13 -5.45 -0.71
N VAL A 66 -10.23 -5.71 -1.66
CA VAL A 66 -10.55 -6.25 -2.99
C VAL A 66 -9.96 -7.65 -3.12
N HIS A 67 -10.82 -8.65 -3.34
CA HIS A 67 -10.39 -10.00 -3.66
C HIS A 67 -10.18 -10.14 -5.17
N VAL A 68 -8.95 -10.41 -5.57
CA VAL A 68 -8.52 -10.58 -6.95
C VAL A 68 -8.28 -12.05 -7.24
N ILE A 69 -8.79 -12.52 -8.37
CA ILE A 69 -8.55 -13.86 -8.90
C ILE A 69 -7.69 -13.73 -10.15
N LEU A 70 -6.58 -14.44 -10.17
CA LEU A 70 -5.73 -14.66 -11.33
C LEU A 70 -5.96 -16.07 -11.85
N SER A 71 -6.09 -16.24 -13.16
CA SER A 71 -6.39 -17.52 -13.79
C SER A 71 -5.67 -17.72 -15.12
N ASP A 72 -5.42 -18.98 -15.51
CA ASP A 72 -4.65 -19.34 -16.71
C ASP A 72 -5.36 -19.01 -18.03
N ASP A 73 -6.59 -18.50 -17.99
CA ASP A 73 -7.29 -17.93 -19.13
C ASP A 73 -6.96 -16.43 -19.35
N ASN A 74 -5.84 -15.98 -18.79
CA ASN A 74 -5.31 -14.61 -18.88
C ASN A 74 -6.27 -13.54 -18.36
N LYS A 75 -6.93 -13.80 -17.22
CA LYS A 75 -7.86 -12.86 -16.60
C LYS A 75 -7.43 -12.41 -15.22
N ILE A 76 -7.69 -11.12 -14.96
CA ILE A 76 -7.67 -10.50 -13.64
C ILE A 76 -9.12 -10.17 -13.29
N THR A 77 -9.70 -10.89 -12.33
CA THR A 77 -11.12 -10.75 -11.98
C THR A 77 -11.26 -10.31 -10.53
N PHE A 78 -12.15 -9.38 -10.25
CA PHE A 78 -12.57 -9.05 -8.90
C PHE A 78 -13.73 -9.97 -8.50
N LYS A 79 -13.65 -10.57 -7.31
CA LYS A 79 -14.69 -11.45 -6.78
C LYS A 79 -16.02 -10.70 -6.58
N LYS A 80 -15.95 -9.38 -6.32
CA LYS A 80 -17.08 -8.46 -6.22
C LYS A 80 -16.65 -7.14 -6.84
N ASP A 81 -17.58 -6.43 -7.43
CA ASP A 81 -17.36 -5.05 -7.85
C ASP A 81 -17.11 -4.19 -6.62
N VAL A 82 -16.05 -3.39 -6.69
CA VAL A 82 -15.65 -2.46 -5.63
C VAL A 82 -15.41 -1.11 -6.29
N ASP A 83 -16.10 -0.12 -5.79
CA ASP A 83 -15.91 1.28 -6.17
C ASP A 83 -14.67 1.82 -5.45
N ILE A 84 -13.56 1.96 -6.17
CA ILE A 84 -12.30 2.50 -5.65
C ILE A 84 -12.24 3.97 -6.04
N GLN A 85 -11.95 4.82 -5.05
CA GLN A 85 -11.89 6.27 -5.24
C GLN A 85 -10.46 6.78 -5.08
N PRO A 86 -10.13 7.98 -5.63
CA PRO A 86 -8.89 8.65 -5.33
C PRO A 86 -8.68 8.83 -3.83
N ASN A 87 -7.46 8.61 -3.35
CA ASN A 87 -7.02 8.60 -1.95
C ASN A 87 -7.48 7.40 -1.10
N ASP A 88 -8.16 6.41 -1.67
CA ASP A 88 -8.40 5.15 -0.95
C ASP A 88 -7.10 4.40 -0.67
N VAL A 89 -7.00 3.83 0.53
CA VAL A 89 -6.05 2.76 0.85
C VAL A 89 -6.75 1.42 0.62
N VAL A 90 -6.29 0.66 -0.37
CA VAL A 90 -6.92 -0.59 -0.79
C VAL A 90 -6.02 -1.77 -0.49
N GLN A 91 -6.57 -2.76 0.21
CA GLN A 91 -5.93 -4.06 0.38
C GLN A 91 -6.41 -5.00 -0.73
N PHE A 92 -5.51 -5.35 -1.64
CA PHE A 92 -5.74 -6.42 -2.62
C PHE A 92 -5.34 -7.76 -2.01
N VAL A 93 -6.28 -8.69 -1.95
CA VAL A 93 -6.04 -10.11 -1.62
C VAL A 93 -6.03 -10.87 -2.92
N VAL A 94 -4.85 -11.16 -3.43
CA VAL A 94 -4.61 -11.72 -4.76
C VAL A 94 -4.44 -13.23 -4.65
N MET A 95 -5.34 -13.99 -5.26
CA MET A 95 -5.33 -15.44 -5.29
C MET A 95 -5.06 -15.93 -6.71
N ASN A 96 -4.12 -16.82 -6.87
CA ASN A 96 -3.88 -17.54 -8.11
C ASN A 96 -4.64 -18.86 -8.09
N THR A 97 -5.63 -19.00 -8.96
CA THR A 97 -6.42 -20.23 -9.15
C THR A 97 -5.94 -21.08 -10.33
N GLY A 98 -4.91 -20.60 -11.03
CA GLY A 98 -4.28 -21.30 -12.16
C GLY A 98 -3.26 -22.36 -11.71
N LYS A 99 -2.54 -22.89 -12.69
CA LYS A 99 -1.52 -23.96 -12.55
C LYS A 99 -0.09 -23.44 -12.75
N ILE A 100 0.05 -22.20 -13.21
CA ILE A 100 1.33 -21.51 -13.43
C ILE A 100 1.43 -20.27 -12.54
N ASP A 101 2.62 -19.73 -12.38
CA ASP A 101 2.85 -18.49 -11.66
C ASP A 101 2.21 -17.31 -12.39
N HIS A 102 1.58 -16.43 -11.64
CA HIS A 102 1.05 -15.15 -12.13
C HIS A 102 1.62 -14.00 -11.34
N ASN A 103 1.86 -12.89 -12.02
CA ASN A 103 2.24 -11.63 -11.41
C ASN A 103 1.02 -10.70 -11.31
N PHE A 104 0.92 -9.94 -10.23
CA PHE A 104 -0.07 -8.88 -10.06
C PHE A 104 0.67 -7.58 -9.79
N THR A 105 0.56 -6.63 -10.71
CA THR A 105 1.25 -5.34 -10.66
C THR A 105 0.25 -4.20 -10.79
N ILE A 106 0.41 -3.16 -9.98
CA ILE A 106 -0.36 -1.92 -10.00
C ILE A 106 0.53 -0.82 -10.58
N GLY A 107 0.03 -0.05 -11.55
CA GLY A 107 0.78 1.06 -12.14
C GLY A 107 0.02 1.79 -13.23
N SER A 108 0.64 2.82 -13.81
CA SER A 108 0.17 3.45 -15.03
C SER A 108 0.46 2.57 -16.25
N LYS A 109 -0.11 2.92 -17.38
CA LYS A 109 0.14 2.22 -18.66
C LYS A 109 1.62 2.20 -19.03
N GLU A 110 2.31 3.31 -18.81
CA GLU A 110 3.73 3.48 -19.09
C GLU A 110 4.60 2.63 -18.16
N GLU A 111 4.26 2.59 -16.90
CA GLU A 111 4.94 1.77 -15.88
C GLU A 111 4.78 0.28 -16.19
N GLN A 112 3.58 -0.16 -16.55
CA GLN A 112 3.35 -1.54 -16.97
C GLN A 112 4.19 -1.91 -18.20
N ALA A 113 4.32 -0.99 -19.19
CA ALA A 113 5.16 -1.23 -20.36
C ALA A 113 6.66 -1.35 -20.00
N LYS A 114 7.14 -0.56 -19.06
CA LYS A 114 8.53 -0.66 -18.54
C LYS A 114 8.73 -1.97 -17.79
N HIS A 115 7.79 -2.32 -16.92
CA HIS A 115 7.87 -3.56 -16.12
C HIS A 115 7.90 -4.80 -17.02
N ARG A 116 7.05 -4.88 -18.05
CA ARG A 116 7.08 -5.98 -19.02
C ARG A 116 8.44 -6.13 -19.71
N LYS A 117 9.04 -5.01 -20.14
CA LYS A 117 10.38 -5.06 -20.74
C LYS A 117 11.43 -5.61 -19.78
N MET A 118 11.37 -5.22 -18.52
CA MET A 118 12.24 -5.73 -17.47
C MET A 118 12.02 -7.23 -17.28
N MET A 119 10.78 -7.67 -17.10
CA MET A 119 10.43 -9.08 -16.91
C MET A 119 10.86 -9.97 -18.10
N ALA A 120 10.79 -9.47 -19.33
CA ALA A 120 11.21 -10.21 -20.52
C ALA A 120 12.74 -10.46 -20.60
N THR A 121 13.54 -9.68 -19.88
CA THR A 121 15.01 -9.80 -19.86
C THR A 121 15.54 -10.51 -18.64
N MET A 122 14.69 -10.83 -17.68
CA MET A 122 15.06 -11.52 -16.43
C MET A 122 15.16 -13.03 -16.65
N ASP A 123 16.15 -13.62 -15.97
CA ASP A 123 16.24 -15.07 -15.86
C ASP A 123 15.26 -15.56 -14.77
N HIS A 124 14.16 -16.16 -15.19
CA HIS A 124 13.14 -16.70 -14.30
C HIS A 124 13.49 -18.08 -13.71
N SER A 125 14.69 -18.61 -13.97
CA SER A 125 15.14 -19.93 -13.48
C SER A 125 15.39 -19.97 -11.96
N ASN A 126 15.61 -18.81 -11.34
CA ASN A 126 15.78 -18.68 -9.89
C ASN A 126 14.52 -18.07 -9.26
N HIS A 127 13.70 -18.87 -8.63
CA HIS A 127 12.46 -18.49 -7.95
C HIS A 127 12.63 -17.53 -6.75
N GLU A 128 13.84 -17.06 -6.44
CA GLU A 128 14.13 -16.20 -5.29
C GLU A 128 14.06 -14.68 -5.56
N HIS A 129 13.79 -14.27 -6.79
CA HIS A 129 13.61 -12.84 -7.08
C HIS A 129 12.16 -12.43 -6.81
N ASP A 130 11.80 -12.36 -5.54
CA ASP A 130 10.54 -11.73 -5.10
C ASP A 130 10.71 -10.20 -5.30
N HIS A 131 10.31 -9.71 -6.49
CA HIS A 131 10.25 -8.28 -6.79
C HIS A 131 9.08 -7.63 -6.06
N ASP A 132 9.03 -7.85 -4.74
CA ASP A 132 8.08 -7.17 -3.87
C ASP A 132 8.56 -5.74 -3.61
N ASP A 133 8.43 -4.89 -4.63
CA ASP A 133 8.63 -3.44 -4.51
C ASP A 133 7.41 -2.74 -3.89
N GLY A 134 6.42 -3.53 -3.48
CA GLY A 134 5.17 -3.07 -2.91
C GLY A 134 4.10 -2.70 -3.95
N SER A 135 4.45 -2.56 -5.23
CA SER A 135 3.51 -2.37 -6.35
C SER A 135 3.21 -3.68 -7.09
N SER A 136 4.02 -4.72 -6.85
CA SER A 136 3.99 -5.99 -7.58
C SER A 136 4.16 -7.17 -6.65
N VAL A 137 3.46 -8.27 -6.92
CA VAL A 137 3.65 -9.57 -6.25
C VAL A 137 3.53 -10.71 -7.26
N THR A 138 4.40 -11.71 -7.14
CA THR A 138 4.25 -12.99 -7.87
C THR A 138 3.53 -13.99 -6.99
N VAL A 139 2.50 -14.62 -7.51
CA VAL A 139 1.63 -15.56 -6.79
C VAL A 139 1.71 -16.94 -7.45
N ALA A 140 2.26 -17.89 -6.71
CA ALA A 140 2.35 -19.28 -7.17
C ALA A 140 0.97 -19.98 -7.24
N PRO A 141 0.85 -21.07 -8.00
CA PRO A 141 -0.39 -21.84 -8.13
C PRO A 141 -1.04 -22.19 -6.79
N GLY A 142 -2.33 -21.90 -6.65
CA GLY A 142 -3.11 -22.18 -5.44
C GLY A 142 -2.72 -21.33 -4.22
N LYS A 143 -1.86 -20.33 -4.37
CA LYS A 143 -1.44 -19.43 -3.29
C LYS A 143 -2.16 -18.08 -3.36
N ALA A 144 -2.06 -17.33 -2.26
CA ALA A 144 -2.54 -15.97 -2.19
C ALA A 144 -1.45 -15.07 -1.57
N LYS A 145 -1.36 -13.83 -2.06
CA LYS A 145 -0.53 -12.75 -1.50
C LYS A 145 -1.38 -11.49 -1.31
N GLN A 146 -0.84 -10.52 -0.58
CA GLN A 146 -1.53 -9.26 -0.32
C GLN A 146 -0.67 -8.09 -0.80
N VAL A 147 -1.33 -7.09 -1.39
CA VAL A 147 -0.76 -5.79 -1.72
C VAL A 147 -1.61 -4.73 -1.05
N LEU A 148 -0.98 -3.83 -0.30
CA LEU A 148 -1.65 -2.68 0.31
C LEU A 148 -1.18 -1.43 -0.42
N TRP A 149 -2.12 -0.74 -1.07
CA TRP A 149 -1.84 0.36 -1.99
C TRP A 149 -2.67 1.59 -1.65
N HIS A 150 -2.03 2.75 -1.61
CA HIS A 150 -2.69 4.04 -1.48
C HIS A 150 -2.76 4.70 -2.86
N PHE A 151 -3.96 4.85 -3.38
CA PHE A 151 -4.20 5.49 -4.67
C PHE A 151 -4.12 7.01 -4.55
N HIS A 152 -3.26 7.63 -5.35
CA HIS A 152 -3.17 9.07 -5.52
C HIS A 152 -2.49 9.38 -6.85
N GLY A 153 -2.60 10.62 -7.35
CA GLY A 153 -2.00 11.03 -8.61
C GLY A 153 -2.93 10.75 -9.80
N ASP A 154 -2.49 9.95 -10.77
CA ASP A 154 -3.29 9.65 -11.96
C ASP A 154 -4.43 8.67 -11.64
N ASN A 155 -5.64 9.01 -12.12
CA ASN A 155 -6.84 8.18 -11.92
C ASN A 155 -6.93 6.98 -12.88
N ASN A 156 -6.05 6.89 -13.89
CA ASN A 156 -6.04 5.79 -14.85
C ASN A 156 -5.05 4.70 -14.41
N VAL A 157 -5.56 3.73 -13.68
CA VAL A 157 -4.78 2.64 -13.11
C VAL A 157 -4.85 1.40 -14.01
N VAL A 158 -3.71 0.75 -14.23
CA VAL A 158 -3.65 -0.54 -14.92
C VAL A 158 -3.15 -1.61 -13.94
N LEU A 159 -3.95 -2.63 -13.75
CA LEU A 159 -3.57 -3.88 -13.10
C LEU A 159 -3.13 -4.86 -14.19
N SER A 160 -1.98 -5.51 -14.04
CA SER A 160 -1.44 -6.36 -15.11
C SER A 160 -0.69 -7.57 -14.55
N CYS A 161 -0.70 -8.67 -15.30
CA CYS A 161 0.28 -9.73 -15.17
C CYS A 161 1.38 -9.49 -16.21
N ASN A 162 2.59 -9.16 -15.74
CA ASN A 162 3.73 -8.84 -16.62
C ASN A 162 4.66 -10.05 -16.88
N MET A 163 4.22 -11.25 -16.56
CA MET A 163 4.88 -12.47 -17.02
C MET A 163 4.89 -12.49 -18.55
N PRO A 164 5.98 -13.01 -19.19
CA PRO A 164 6.09 -13.03 -20.66
C PRO A 164 4.86 -13.62 -21.36
N GLY A 165 4.26 -12.85 -22.26
CA GLY A 165 3.09 -13.25 -23.04
C GLY A 165 1.73 -13.05 -22.37
N HIS A 166 1.64 -12.91 -21.02
CA HIS A 166 0.35 -12.87 -20.33
C HIS A 166 -0.40 -11.56 -20.55
N SER A 167 0.30 -10.44 -20.45
CA SER A 167 -0.30 -9.11 -20.70
C SER A 167 -0.74 -8.96 -22.16
N GLU A 168 0.06 -9.46 -23.09
CA GLU A 168 -0.23 -9.48 -24.53
C GLU A 168 -1.45 -10.36 -24.85
N ALA A 169 -1.65 -11.44 -24.09
CA ALA A 169 -2.84 -12.30 -24.16
C ALA A 169 -4.07 -11.70 -23.47
N GLY A 170 -3.96 -10.48 -22.91
CA GLY A 170 -5.08 -9.76 -22.33
C GLY A 170 -5.17 -9.83 -20.79
N MET A 171 -4.15 -10.34 -20.09
CA MET A 171 -4.16 -10.39 -18.62
C MET A 171 -3.91 -9.00 -18.00
N THR A 172 -4.86 -8.11 -18.26
CA THR A 172 -4.87 -6.71 -17.80
C THR A 172 -6.27 -6.30 -17.38
N LYS A 173 -6.36 -5.35 -16.45
CA LYS A 173 -7.61 -4.71 -16.02
C LYS A 173 -7.36 -3.23 -15.79
N THR A 174 -8.09 -2.37 -16.48
CA THR A 174 -8.03 -0.92 -16.27
C THR A 174 -9.08 -0.49 -15.27
N LEU A 175 -8.71 0.40 -14.35
CA LEU A 175 -9.60 1.09 -13.43
C LEU A 175 -9.52 2.59 -13.75
N THR A 176 -10.65 3.26 -13.65
CA THR A 176 -10.74 4.73 -13.58
C THR A 176 -11.32 5.09 -12.24
N LEU A 177 -10.57 5.84 -11.43
CA LEU A 177 -10.92 6.21 -10.06
C LEU A 177 -11.76 7.49 -10.03
#